data_d83a41bb8a767eeb629e15272de5e03c
#
_entry.id   d83a41bb8a767eeb629e15272de5e03c
#
_cell.length_a   1.000
_cell.length_b   1.000
_cell.length_c   1.000
_cell.angle_alpha   90.00
_cell.angle_beta   90.00
_cell.angle_gamma   90.00
#
_symmetry.space_group_name_H-M   'P 1'
#
loop_
_entity.id
_entity.type
_entity.pdbx_description
1 polymer ?
#
loop_
_entity_poly.entity_id
_entity_poly.type
_entity_poly.pdbx_seq_one_letter_code
_entity_poly.pdbx_strand_id
1 'polypeptide(L)'
;MNVINGGAHADNNVDIQEFMIVPVGAPTFKEALRYGAEVFAALSSILHEKGLSTAVGDEGGFAPNLESNQAALELLIDAITKAGYKPGVDVALALDVASNELFKDGNYAIDGKSLNPQEFVNYYEGLIAKYPIVSIEDGLEEDQWASWKAMTDQLTNTQLVGDDLFVTNKTRLERGIREGCASAILIKLNQIGSLTETLEAIATADKNGYRSVISHRSGETEDTTIADLAVATRAGQIKTGSLCRSERVAKYNRLLRIEAELGSQAVYAGAVGLGPSR
;
A
#
# COMPACT_ATOMS: atom_id res chain seq x y z
N MET A 1 0.81 5.98 1.77
CA MET A 1 1.15 7.09 0.85
C MET A 1 2.25 6.58 -0.08
N ASN A 2 1.98 6.51 -1.38
CA ASN A 2 2.95 6.03 -2.36
C ASN A 2 3.96 7.14 -2.69
N VAL A 3 5.23 6.93 -2.44
CA VAL A 3 6.27 7.97 -2.58
C VAL A 3 7.37 7.63 -3.60
N ILE A 4 7.50 6.35 -3.99
CA ILE A 4 8.30 5.92 -5.15
C ILE A 4 7.43 5.00 -6.01
N ASN A 5 7.35 5.30 -7.29
CA ASN A 5 6.69 4.50 -8.31
C ASN A 5 7.70 3.69 -9.12
N GLY A 6 7.31 2.47 -9.48
CA GLY A 6 7.99 1.60 -10.42
C GLY A 6 7.00 0.80 -11.25
N GLY A 7 7.40 -0.33 -11.79
CA GLY A 7 6.55 -1.22 -12.59
C GLY A 7 5.80 -0.49 -13.69
N ALA A 8 4.51 -0.79 -13.85
CA ALA A 8 3.66 -0.17 -14.86
C ALA A 8 3.32 1.31 -14.56
N HIS A 9 3.55 1.80 -13.34
CA HIS A 9 3.22 3.17 -12.91
C HIS A 9 4.34 4.21 -13.17
N ALA A 10 5.49 3.78 -13.71
CA ALA A 10 6.62 4.67 -13.98
C ALA A 10 7.44 4.19 -15.16
N ASP A 11 8.02 5.13 -15.93
CA ASP A 11 9.01 4.86 -16.97
C ASP A 11 10.41 4.82 -16.34
N ASN A 12 10.70 3.73 -15.60
CA ASN A 12 11.99 3.49 -14.95
C ASN A 12 12.32 1.98 -14.92
N ASN A 13 13.38 1.60 -14.22
CA ASN A 13 13.87 0.22 -14.14
C ASN A 13 13.57 -0.47 -12.80
N VAL A 14 12.63 0.04 -12.02
CA VAL A 14 12.24 -0.54 -10.73
C VAL A 14 11.06 -1.49 -10.95
N ASP A 15 11.17 -2.76 -10.52
CA ASP A 15 10.16 -3.79 -10.80
C ASP A 15 8.91 -3.65 -9.92
N ILE A 16 9.08 -3.41 -8.62
CA ILE A 16 7.96 -3.23 -7.69
C ILE A 16 7.22 -1.94 -8.01
N GLN A 17 5.89 -2.03 -8.12
CA GLN A 17 5.04 -0.94 -8.63
C GLN A 17 4.94 0.25 -7.69
N GLU A 18 4.84 0.01 -6.36
CA GLU A 18 4.70 1.08 -5.39
C GLU A 18 5.50 0.80 -4.11
N PHE A 19 6.24 1.82 -3.70
CA PHE A 19 6.90 1.88 -2.40
C PHE A 19 6.22 2.95 -1.57
N MET A 20 5.57 2.52 -0.51
CA MET A 20 4.70 3.35 0.31
C MET A 20 5.29 3.60 1.70
N ILE A 21 4.99 4.77 2.26
CA ILE A 21 5.18 5.08 3.66
C ILE A 21 3.83 5.03 4.39
N VAL A 22 3.87 4.54 5.63
CA VAL A 22 2.70 4.39 6.51
C VAL A 22 2.99 5.07 7.84
N PRO A 23 2.40 6.24 8.15
CA PRO A 23 2.67 6.99 9.38
C PRO A 23 1.98 6.36 10.59
N VAL A 24 2.44 5.18 11.00
CA VAL A 24 1.83 4.34 12.05
C VAL A 24 1.87 4.95 13.45
N GLY A 25 2.87 5.80 13.73
CA GLY A 25 3.09 6.41 15.04
C GLY A 25 2.44 7.80 15.20
N ALA A 26 1.77 8.31 14.18
CA ALA A 26 1.14 9.63 14.26
C ALA A 26 -0.09 9.61 15.19
N PRO A 27 -0.30 10.67 16.01
CA PRO A 27 -1.41 10.72 16.94
C PRO A 27 -2.75 11.12 16.29
N THR A 28 -2.73 11.77 15.14
CA THR A 28 -3.90 12.27 14.40
C THR A 28 -3.67 12.13 12.90
N PHE A 29 -4.73 12.20 12.09
CA PHE A 29 -4.58 12.20 10.64
C PHE A 29 -3.80 13.43 10.14
N LYS A 30 -4.04 14.60 10.71
CA LYS A 30 -3.28 15.82 10.39
C LYS A 30 -1.77 15.62 10.59
N GLU A 31 -1.36 15.02 11.72
CA GLU A 31 0.04 14.73 11.97
C GLU A 31 0.56 13.63 11.03
N ALA A 32 -0.23 12.60 10.73
CA ALA A 32 0.13 11.58 9.76
C ALA A 32 0.41 12.18 8.37
N LEU A 33 -0.43 13.12 7.94
CA LEU A 33 -0.22 13.83 6.67
C LEU A 33 1.04 14.71 6.73
N ARG A 34 1.31 15.37 7.87
CA ARG A 34 2.54 16.16 8.07
C ARG A 34 3.77 15.26 7.97
N TYR A 35 3.77 14.08 8.66
CA TYR A 35 4.87 13.10 8.54
C TYR A 35 5.11 12.72 7.09
N GLY A 36 4.05 12.41 6.36
CA GLY A 36 4.14 12.08 4.94
C GLY A 36 4.76 13.20 4.12
N ALA A 37 4.30 14.45 4.30
CA ALA A 37 4.80 15.60 3.55
C ALA A 37 6.28 15.90 3.83
N GLU A 38 6.70 15.79 5.09
CA GLU A 38 8.11 16.00 5.49
C GLU A 38 9.03 14.89 4.96
N VAL A 39 8.57 13.62 5.00
CA VAL A 39 9.33 12.49 4.40
C VAL A 39 9.42 12.64 2.89
N PHE A 40 8.33 13.03 2.22
CA PHE A 40 8.32 13.24 0.76
C PHE A 40 9.27 14.37 0.35
N ALA A 41 9.30 15.47 1.11
CA ALA A 41 10.25 16.57 0.89
C ALA A 41 11.71 16.14 1.13
N ALA A 42 11.95 15.37 2.19
CA ALA A 42 13.28 14.81 2.47
C ALA A 42 13.76 13.86 1.36
N LEU A 43 12.85 13.00 0.85
CA LEU A 43 13.13 12.11 -0.28
C LEU A 43 13.49 12.89 -1.54
N SER A 44 12.75 13.95 -1.86
CA SER A 44 13.09 14.85 -2.98
C SER A 44 14.49 15.43 -2.87
N SER A 45 14.87 15.89 -1.66
CA SER A 45 16.21 16.43 -1.39
C SER A 45 17.29 15.36 -1.59
N ILE A 46 17.09 14.13 -1.09
CA ILE A 46 18.05 13.02 -1.25
C ILE A 46 18.21 12.65 -2.72
N LEU A 47 17.11 12.54 -3.47
CA LEU A 47 17.16 12.25 -4.90
C LEU A 47 17.95 13.32 -5.66
N HIS A 48 17.69 14.59 -5.37
CA HIS A 48 18.41 15.71 -5.97
C HIS A 48 19.91 15.68 -5.63
N GLU A 49 20.28 15.46 -4.37
CA GLU A 49 21.67 15.34 -3.91
C GLU A 49 22.43 14.19 -4.60
N LYS A 50 21.73 13.11 -4.94
CA LYS A 50 22.27 11.95 -5.66
C LYS A 50 22.23 12.11 -7.19
N GLY A 51 21.72 13.22 -7.72
CA GLY A 51 21.55 13.44 -9.16
C GLY A 51 20.51 12.55 -9.81
N LEU A 52 19.55 12.03 -9.02
CA LEU A 52 18.46 11.17 -9.48
C LEU A 52 17.22 12.00 -9.87
N SER A 53 16.37 11.44 -10.73
CA SER A 53 15.14 12.10 -11.19
C SER A 53 14.18 12.33 -10.03
N THR A 54 13.60 13.55 -10.00
CA THR A 54 12.45 13.90 -9.15
C THR A 54 11.16 14.03 -9.94
N ALA A 55 11.13 13.56 -11.19
CA ALA A 55 9.89 13.40 -11.94
C ALA A 55 8.99 12.38 -11.23
N VAL A 56 7.67 12.56 -11.34
CA VAL A 56 6.69 11.73 -10.65
C VAL A 56 5.98 10.80 -11.63
N GLY A 57 5.64 9.61 -11.13
CA GLY A 57 4.81 8.65 -11.83
C GLY A 57 3.31 8.97 -11.75
N ASP A 58 2.50 8.01 -12.17
CA ASP A 58 1.05 8.18 -12.31
C ASP A 58 0.35 8.51 -11.00
N GLU A 59 0.86 8.03 -9.88
CA GLU A 59 0.29 8.25 -8.55
C GLU A 59 0.96 9.36 -7.74
N GLY A 60 1.88 10.11 -8.36
CA GLY A 60 2.55 11.26 -7.75
C GLY A 60 3.79 10.90 -6.93
N GLY A 61 4.19 9.63 -6.82
CA GLY A 61 5.47 9.21 -6.25
C GLY A 61 6.62 9.50 -7.22
N PHE A 62 7.83 9.70 -6.71
CA PHE A 62 9.01 9.88 -7.56
C PHE A 62 9.31 8.61 -8.37
N ALA A 63 9.87 8.78 -9.56
CA ALA A 63 10.16 7.70 -10.49
C ALA A 63 11.64 7.66 -10.93
N PRO A 64 12.61 7.57 -9.99
CA PRO A 64 14.01 7.48 -10.35
C PRO A 64 14.37 6.12 -10.95
N ASN A 65 15.43 6.05 -11.77
CA ASN A 65 16.13 4.80 -12.03
C ASN A 65 16.98 4.43 -10.83
N LEU A 66 16.89 3.18 -10.37
CA LEU A 66 17.60 2.67 -9.20
C LEU A 66 18.32 1.35 -9.56
N GLU A 67 19.32 0.98 -8.76
CA GLU A 67 20.10 -0.24 -8.98
C GLU A 67 19.32 -1.52 -8.64
N SER A 68 18.30 -1.42 -7.75
CA SER A 68 17.47 -2.54 -7.32
C SER A 68 16.22 -2.04 -6.60
N ASN A 69 15.26 -2.94 -6.36
CA ASN A 69 14.11 -2.67 -5.48
C ASN A 69 14.56 -2.38 -4.03
N GLN A 70 15.64 -3.01 -3.56
CA GLN A 70 16.21 -2.75 -2.25
C GLN A 70 16.71 -1.31 -2.13
N ALA A 71 17.31 -0.73 -3.18
CA ALA A 71 17.77 0.66 -3.18
C ALA A 71 16.63 1.66 -2.96
N ALA A 72 15.41 1.35 -3.45
CA ALA A 72 14.23 2.16 -3.16
C ALA A 72 13.88 2.14 -1.66
N LEU A 73 13.93 0.99 -1.01
CA LEU A 73 13.69 0.86 0.43
C LEU A 73 14.73 1.61 1.25
N GLU A 74 16.01 1.55 0.88
CA GLU A 74 17.10 2.29 1.52
C GLU A 74 16.88 3.80 1.42
N LEU A 75 16.48 4.31 0.26
CA LEU A 75 16.12 5.72 0.07
C LEU A 75 14.97 6.14 0.99
N LEU A 76 13.97 5.28 1.21
CA LEU A 76 12.86 5.57 2.12
C LEU A 76 13.31 5.60 3.57
N ILE A 77 14.17 4.69 4.01
CA ILE A 77 14.76 4.71 5.37
C ILE A 77 15.56 5.99 5.59
N ASP A 78 16.38 6.39 4.61
CA ASP A 78 17.15 7.63 4.66
C ASP A 78 16.22 8.85 4.72
N ALA A 79 15.16 8.88 3.92
CA ALA A 79 14.20 9.98 3.90
C ALA A 79 13.42 10.12 5.22
N ILE A 80 12.94 9.00 5.78
CA ILE A 80 12.27 8.97 7.09
C ILE A 80 13.22 9.52 8.17
N THR A 81 14.47 9.05 8.18
CA THR A 81 15.48 9.46 9.15
C THR A 81 15.85 10.93 8.96
N LYS A 82 16.07 11.40 7.72
CA LYS A 82 16.38 12.80 7.40
C LYS A 82 15.24 13.76 7.80
N ALA A 83 13.99 13.29 7.71
CA ALA A 83 12.81 14.02 8.17
C ALA A 83 12.68 14.07 9.72
N GLY A 84 13.54 13.35 10.45
CA GLY A 84 13.54 13.32 11.91
C GLY A 84 12.65 12.27 12.55
N TYR A 85 12.14 11.32 11.75
CA TYR A 85 11.28 10.23 12.22
C TYR A 85 12.05 8.92 12.37
N LYS A 86 11.51 8.01 13.19
CA LYS A 86 12.07 6.68 13.44
C LYS A 86 11.40 5.65 12.52
N PRO A 87 12.17 5.01 11.59
CA PRO A 87 11.64 3.93 10.77
C PRO A 87 11.03 2.80 11.62
N GLY A 88 9.85 2.34 11.24
CA GLY A 88 9.12 1.28 11.93
C GLY A 88 8.37 1.70 13.21
N VAL A 89 8.67 2.87 13.76
CA VAL A 89 8.02 3.39 14.96
C VAL A 89 7.07 4.53 14.61
N ASP A 90 7.60 5.58 13.98
CA ASP A 90 6.80 6.73 13.55
C ASP A 90 6.23 6.48 12.14
N VAL A 91 7.08 5.97 11.24
CA VAL A 91 6.73 5.68 9.84
C VAL A 91 7.24 4.30 9.47
N ALA A 92 6.34 3.43 9.06
CA ALA A 92 6.63 2.11 8.50
C ALA A 92 6.57 2.15 6.97
N LEU A 93 6.91 1.02 6.33
CA LEU A 93 6.89 0.85 4.88
C LEU A 93 5.79 -0.13 4.46
N ALA A 94 5.28 0.05 3.25
CA ALA A 94 4.42 -0.91 2.58
C ALA A 94 4.77 -1.00 1.10
N LEU A 95 4.45 -2.13 0.48
CA LEU A 95 4.70 -2.41 -0.93
C LEU A 95 3.39 -2.75 -1.63
N ASP A 96 3.26 -2.31 -2.88
CA ASP A 96 2.40 -2.94 -3.87
C ASP A 96 3.30 -3.51 -4.97
N VAL A 97 3.30 -4.83 -5.09
CA VAL A 97 4.22 -5.53 -6.00
C VAL A 97 3.61 -5.67 -7.39
N ALA A 98 2.28 -5.72 -7.49
CA ALA A 98 1.56 -5.99 -8.74
C ALA A 98 2.13 -7.21 -9.48
N SER A 99 2.29 -8.32 -8.75
CA SER A 99 3.11 -9.47 -9.20
C SER A 99 2.55 -10.21 -10.41
N ASN A 100 1.31 -9.95 -10.84
CA ASN A 100 0.80 -10.40 -12.14
C ASN A 100 1.69 -9.94 -13.30
N GLU A 101 2.22 -8.70 -13.24
CA GLU A 101 3.11 -8.13 -14.26
C GLU A 101 4.49 -8.80 -14.28
N LEU A 102 4.92 -9.39 -13.17
CA LEU A 102 6.20 -10.07 -13.00
C LEU A 102 6.12 -11.56 -13.32
N PHE A 103 4.89 -12.12 -13.38
CA PHE A 103 4.68 -13.57 -13.48
C PHE A 103 4.68 -14.05 -14.92
N LYS A 104 5.54 -15.02 -15.21
CA LYS A 104 5.60 -15.68 -16.52
C LYS A 104 6.07 -17.12 -16.39
N ASP A 105 5.38 -18.04 -17.05
CA ASP A 105 5.77 -19.45 -17.13
C ASP A 105 6.04 -20.10 -15.76
N GLY A 106 5.25 -19.71 -14.74
CA GLY A 106 5.35 -20.27 -13.40
C GLY A 106 6.37 -19.59 -12.48
N ASN A 107 7.08 -18.57 -12.94
CA ASN A 107 8.10 -17.84 -12.18
C ASN A 107 7.86 -16.32 -12.20
N TYR A 108 8.47 -15.63 -11.24
CA TYR A 108 8.47 -14.17 -11.11
C TYR A 108 9.82 -13.60 -11.51
N ALA A 109 9.82 -12.60 -12.40
CA ALA A 109 11.01 -11.88 -12.80
C ALA A 109 11.19 -10.63 -11.92
N ILE A 110 12.23 -10.59 -11.09
CA ILE A 110 12.51 -9.46 -10.19
C ILE A 110 14.02 -9.29 -9.96
N ASP A 111 14.51 -8.06 -9.96
CA ASP A 111 15.94 -7.73 -9.80
C ASP A 111 16.83 -8.57 -10.74
N GLY A 112 16.38 -8.81 -11.99
CA GLY A 112 17.07 -9.61 -12.99
C GLY A 112 17.14 -11.12 -12.69
N LYS A 113 16.39 -11.62 -11.71
CA LYS A 113 16.28 -13.03 -11.32
C LYS A 113 14.94 -13.61 -11.75
N SER A 114 14.91 -14.94 -11.93
CA SER A 114 13.66 -15.70 -12.13
C SER A 114 13.44 -16.59 -10.91
N LEU A 115 12.41 -16.31 -10.14
CA LEU A 115 12.12 -16.95 -8.87
C LEU A 115 10.82 -17.74 -8.95
N ASN A 116 10.81 -18.99 -8.46
CA ASN A 116 9.56 -19.72 -8.28
C ASN A 116 8.73 -19.10 -7.11
N PRO A 117 7.45 -19.46 -6.94
CA PRO A 117 6.61 -18.84 -5.91
C PRO A 117 7.20 -18.91 -4.49
N GLN A 118 7.82 -20.02 -4.09
CA GLN A 118 8.41 -20.13 -2.77
C GLN A 118 9.66 -19.27 -2.60
N GLU A 119 10.50 -19.20 -3.63
CA GLU A 119 11.68 -18.33 -3.65
C GLU A 119 11.27 -16.86 -3.60
N PHE A 120 10.14 -16.51 -4.22
CA PHE A 120 9.62 -15.16 -4.20
C PHE A 120 9.08 -14.77 -2.81
N VAL A 121 8.41 -15.70 -2.11
CA VAL A 121 8.02 -15.50 -0.69
C VAL A 121 9.25 -15.34 0.20
N ASN A 122 10.29 -16.12 0.00
CA ASN A 122 11.57 -15.99 0.74
C ASN A 122 12.27 -14.64 0.44
N TYR A 123 12.13 -14.10 -0.76
CA TYR A 123 12.61 -12.77 -1.09
C TYR A 123 11.92 -11.71 -0.21
N TYR A 124 10.58 -11.76 -0.05
CA TYR A 124 9.87 -10.86 0.87
C TYR A 124 10.31 -11.03 2.33
N GLU A 125 10.47 -12.26 2.79
CA GLU A 125 10.96 -12.53 4.15
C GLU A 125 12.32 -11.86 4.38
N GLY A 126 13.22 -11.94 3.39
CA GLY A 126 14.51 -11.26 3.42
C GLY A 126 14.40 -9.73 3.46
N LEU A 127 13.42 -9.13 2.78
CA LEU A 127 13.16 -7.69 2.86
C LEU A 127 12.56 -7.29 4.21
N ILE A 128 11.56 -8.03 4.70
CA ILE A 128 10.89 -7.78 5.99
C ILE A 128 11.89 -7.88 7.16
N ALA A 129 12.85 -8.80 7.09
CA ALA A 129 13.89 -8.94 8.11
C ALA A 129 14.83 -7.71 8.19
N LYS A 130 14.96 -6.94 7.11
CA LYS A 130 15.86 -5.77 7.03
C LYS A 130 15.13 -4.43 7.18
N TYR A 131 13.90 -4.35 6.73
CA TYR A 131 13.12 -3.12 6.63
C TYR A 131 11.79 -3.26 7.36
N PRO A 132 11.25 -2.18 7.94
CA PRO A 132 9.99 -2.20 8.68
C PRO A 132 8.78 -2.24 7.72
N ILE A 133 8.69 -3.28 6.90
CA ILE A 133 7.59 -3.51 5.95
C ILE A 133 6.43 -4.14 6.72
N VAL A 134 5.32 -3.42 6.81
CA VAL A 134 4.13 -3.84 7.55
C VAL A 134 3.01 -4.36 6.67
N SER A 135 3.09 -4.12 5.35
CA SER A 135 2.06 -4.54 4.39
C SER A 135 2.66 -4.83 3.03
N ILE A 136 2.20 -5.91 2.38
CA ILE A 136 2.52 -6.27 0.99
C ILE A 136 1.19 -6.52 0.27
N GLU A 137 0.97 -5.77 -0.81
CA GLU A 137 -0.16 -5.91 -1.72
C GLU A 137 0.27 -6.69 -2.94
N ASP A 138 -0.61 -7.59 -3.40
CA ASP A 138 -0.44 -8.47 -4.57
C ASP A 138 0.95 -9.07 -4.69
N GLY A 139 1.37 -9.71 -3.58
CA GLY A 139 2.69 -10.35 -3.49
C GLY A 139 2.85 -11.60 -4.37
N LEU A 140 1.76 -12.17 -4.89
CA LEU A 140 1.74 -13.32 -5.80
C LEU A 140 0.64 -13.14 -6.85
N GLU A 141 0.76 -13.86 -7.96
CA GLU A 141 -0.19 -13.85 -9.07
C GLU A 141 -1.59 -14.30 -8.60
N GLU A 142 -2.64 -13.72 -9.20
CA GLU A 142 -4.04 -13.72 -8.74
C GLU A 142 -4.73 -15.09 -8.67
N ASP A 143 -4.22 -16.09 -9.37
CA ASP A 143 -4.76 -17.45 -9.38
C ASP A 143 -3.87 -18.49 -8.67
N GLN A 144 -2.73 -18.06 -8.12
CA GLN A 144 -1.79 -18.91 -7.35
C GLN A 144 -2.27 -19.15 -5.89
N TRP A 145 -3.52 -19.56 -5.70
CA TRP A 145 -4.17 -19.70 -4.38
C TRP A 145 -3.38 -20.52 -3.37
N ALA A 146 -2.79 -21.66 -3.80
CA ALA A 146 -1.97 -22.48 -2.92
C ALA A 146 -0.70 -21.75 -2.45
N SER A 147 -0.07 -20.97 -3.33
CA SER A 147 1.10 -20.17 -3.01
C SER A 147 0.73 -18.98 -2.10
N TRP A 148 -0.43 -18.36 -2.32
CA TRP A 148 -0.99 -17.33 -1.43
C TRP A 148 -1.21 -17.86 -0.02
N LYS A 149 -1.75 -19.08 0.10
CA LYS A 149 -1.90 -19.74 1.40
C LYS A 149 -0.54 -19.96 2.08
N ALA A 150 0.44 -20.48 1.37
CA ALA A 150 1.79 -20.69 1.89
C ALA A 150 2.45 -19.37 2.33
N MET A 151 2.33 -18.30 1.53
CA MET A 151 2.80 -16.96 1.87
C MET A 151 2.12 -16.42 3.14
N THR A 152 0.80 -16.62 3.26
CA THR A 152 0.04 -16.18 4.45
C THR A 152 0.48 -16.91 5.72
N ASP A 153 0.77 -18.20 5.62
CA ASP A 153 1.27 -19.00 6.74
C ASP A 153 2.71 -18.61 7.16
N GLN A 154 3.53 -18.17 6.20
CA GLN A 154 4.93 -17.81 6.44
C GLN A 154 5.08 -16.37 6.95
N LEU A 155 4.36 -15.41 6.38
CA LEU A 155 4.52 -13.98 6.67
C LEU A 155 3.47 -13.46 7.69
N THR A 156 3.34 -14.14 8.83
CA THR A 156 2.27 -13.93 9.83
C THR A 156 2.24 -12.54 10.48
N ASN A 157 3.35 -11.80 10.45
CA ASN A 157 3.46 -10.47 11.07
C ASN A 157 3.32 -9.31 10.08
N THR A 158 3.04 -9.62 8.80
CA THR A 158 2.88 -8.64 7.73
C THR A 158 1.47 -8.72 7.18
N GLN A 159 0.80 -7.58 7.00
CA GLN A 159 -0.49 -7.54 6.33
C GLN A 159 -0.29 -7.94 4.87
N LEU A 160 -1.07 -8.91 4.40
CA LEU A 160 -1.10 -9.32 3.01
C LEU A 160 -2.42 -8.87 2.40
N VAL A 161 -2.33 -8.00 1.41
CA VAL A 161 -3.49 -7.37 0.76
C VAL A 161 -3.70 -8.00 -0.61
N GLY A 162 -4.91 -8.48 -0.88
CA GLY A 162 -5.31 -8.91 -2.21
C GLY A 162 -6.04 -7.79 -2.95
N ASP A 163 -5.45 -7.29 -4.04
CA ASP A 163 -6.09 -6.44 -5.04
C ASP A 163 -6.61 -7.32 -6.18
N ASP A 164 -5.76 -7.74 -7.10
CA ASP A 164 -6.13 -8.61 -8.23
C ASP A 164 -6.63 -9.98 -7.75
N LEU A 165 -6.09 -10.47 -6.63
CA LEU A 165 -6.59 -11.72 -6.00
C LEU A 165 -8.10 -11.67 -5.71
N PHE A 166 -8.62 -10.53 -5.27
CA PHE A 166 -10.02 -10.38 -4.82
C PHE A 166 -10.89 -9.51 -5.71
N VAL A 167 -10.30 -8.56 -6.45
CA VAL A 167 -10.98 -7.59 -7.35
C VAL A 167 -12.22 -6.93 -6.73
N THR A 168 -12.17 -6.61 -5.42
CA THR A 168 -13.31 -6.11 -4.62
C THR A 168 -14.54 -7.03 -4.68
N ASN A 169 -14.37 -8.29 -5.07
CA ASN A 169 -15.46 -9.24 -5.32
C ASN A 169 -15.67 -10.14 -4.09
N LYS A 170 -16.90 -10.11 -3.55
CA LYS A 170 -17.30 -10.90 -2.39
C LYS A 170 -17.04 -12.40 -2.55
N THR A 171 -17.34 -12.98 -3.72
CA THR A 171 -17.16 -14.42 -3.94
C THR A 171 -15.69 -14.83 -3.94
N ARG A 172 -14.80 -14.02 -4.54
CA ARG A 172 -13.35 -14.26 -4.49
C ARG A 172 -12.83 -14.08 -3.06
N LEU A 173 -13.31 -13.06 -2.35
CA LEU A 173 -12.97 -12.85 -0.93
C LEU A 173 -13.39 -14.04 -0.06
N GLU A 174 -14.62 -14.53 -0.20
CA GLU A 174 -15.12 -15.71 0.54
C GLU A 174 -14.28 -16.97 0.24
N ARG A 175 -13.77 -17.10 -0.99
CA ARG A 175 -12.80 -18.15 -1.32
C ARG A 175 -11.50 -17.97 -0.54
N GLY A 176 -10.90 -16.79 -0.57
CA GLY A 176 -9.66 -16.50 0.15
C GLY A 176 -9.79 -16.73 1.66
N ILE A 177 -10.90 -16.29 2.26
CA ILE A 177 -11.22 -16.53 3.67
C ILE A 177 -11.26 -18.04 3.97
N ARG A 178 -11.98 -18.80 3.16
CA ARG A 178 -12.11 -20.25 3.33
C ARG A 178 -10.78 -20.99 3.15
N GLU A 179 -9.95 -20.54 2.23
CA GLU A 179 -8.65 -21.15 1.92
C GLU A 179 -7.50 -20.57 2.78
N GLY A 180 -7.75 -19.50 3.55
CA GLY A 180 -6.77 -18.86 4.43
C GLY A 180 -5.70 -18.07 3.66
N CYS A 181 -6.09 -17.38 2.59
CA CYS A 181 -5.22 -16.58 1.72
C CYS A 181 -5.36 -15.10 2.04
N ALA A 182 -4.25 -14.39 2.24
CA ALA A 182 -4.18 -12.98 2.60
C ALA A 182 -4.76 -12.66 4.00
N SER A 183 -4.75 -11.39 4.38
CA SER A 183 -5.32 -10.90 5.64
C SER A 183 -6.10 -9.59 5.46
N ALA A 184 -6.06 -9.03 4.24
CA ALA A 184 -6.75 -7.80 3.87
C ALA A 184 -7.18 -7.83 2.41
N ILE A 185 -8.18 -7.02 2.08
CA ILE A 185 -8.67 -6.79 0.73
C ILE A 185 -8.49 -5.33 0.35
N LEU A 186 -8.03 -5.08 -0.89
CA LEU A 186 -8.12 -3.76 -1.48
C LEU A 186 -9.54 -3.49 -1.99
N ILE A 187 -10.07 -2.33 -1.68
CA ILE A 187 -11.44 -1.94 -2.03
C ILE A 187 -11.42 -0.84 -3.08
N LYS A 188 -11.79 -1.19 -4.28
CA LYS A 188 -11.93 -0.27 -5.43
C LYS A 188 -13.42 -0.15 -5.79
N LEU A 189 -14.06 0.93 -5.34
CA LEU A 189 -15.50 1.18 -5.51
C LEU A 189 -15.95 1.03 -6.97
N ASN A 190 -15.18 1.52 -7.92
CA ASN A 190 -15.51 1.49 -9.35
C ASN A 190 -15.09 0.18 -10.05
N GLN A 191 -14.41 -0.74 -9.39
CA GLN A 191 -14.05 -2.06 -9.92
C GLN A 191 -15.23 -3.02 -9.81
N ILE A 192 -15.85 -3.11 -8.63
CA ILE A 192 -17.09 -3.88 -8.45
C ILE A 192 -18.30 -3.15 -9.01
N GLY A 193 -18.32 -1.81 -9.00
CA GLY A 193 -19.22 -0.99 -9.78
C GLY A 193 -20.43 -0.42 -9.04
N SER A 194 -20.75 -0.87 -7.82
CA SER A 194 -21.81 -0.29 -7.01
C SER A 194 -21.37 -0.10 -5.55
N LEU A 195 -21.93 0.91 -4.89
CA LEU A 195 -21.70 1.14 -3.46
C LEU A 195 -22.22 -0.01 -2.61
N THR A 196 -23.34 -0.61 -2.98
CA THR A 196 -23.92 -1.74 -2.24
C THR A 196 -22.98 -2.93 -2.22
N GLU A 197 -22.46 -3.37 -3.37
CA GLU A 197 -21.53 -4.49 -3.46
C GLU A 197 -20.19 -4.17 -2.76
N THR A 198 -19.74 -2.92 -2.85
CA THR A 198 -18.56 -2.43 -2.11
C THR A 198 -18.75 -2.60 -0.60
N LEU A 199 -19.89 -2.14 -0.06
CA LEU A 199 -20.20 -2.27 1.36
C LEU A 199 -20.37 -3.74 1.79
N GLU A 200 -20.91 -4.60 0.91
CA GLU A 200 -20.99 -6.04 1.17
C GLU A 200 -19.60 -6.69 1.24
N ALA A 201 -18.67 -6.32 0.36
CA ALA A 201 -17.30 -6.80 0.40
C ALA A 201 -16.60 -6.37 1.71
N ILE A 202 -16.71 -5.09 2.09
CA ILE A 202 -16.17 -4.56 3.35
C ILE A 202 -16.75 -5.29 4.56
N ALA A 203 -18.08 -5.44 4.62
CA ALA A 203 -18.75 -6.13 5.72
C ALA A 203 -18.35 -7.63 5.81
N THR A 204 -18.13 -8.27 4.65
CA THR A 204 -17.66 -9.66 4.59
C THR A 204 -16.22 -9.77 5.11
N ALA A 205 -15.34 -8.85 4.74
CA ALA A 205 -13.97 -8.76 5.25
C ALA A 205 -13.97 -8.62 6.77
N ASP A 206 -14.64 -7.59 7.28
CA ASP A 206 -14.67 -7.25 8.70
C ASP A 206 -15.22 -8.41 9.56
N LYS A 207 -16.34 -9.03 9.14
CA LYS A 207 -16.95 -10.18 9.82
C LYS A 207 -16.01 -11.39 9.96
N ASN A 208 -15.03 -11.53 9.06
CA ASN A 208 -14.10 -12.65 9.02
C ASN A 208 -12.68 -12.27 9.46
N GLY A 209 -12.49 -11.10 10.08
CA GLY A 209 -11.20 -10.66 10.60
C GLY A 209 -10.21 -10.16 9.54
N TYR A 210 -10.67 -9.91 8.31
CA TYR A 210 -9.89 -9.25 7.27
C TYR A 210 -9.98 -7.75 7.38
N ARG A 211 -8.89 -7.06 7.05
CA ARG A 211 -8.91 -5.59 6.91
C ARG A 211 -9.33 -5.18 5.51
N SER A 212 -9.87 -3.97 5.42
CA SER A 212 -10.17 -3.32 4.15
C SER A 212 -9.25 -2.12 3.95
N VAL A 213 -8.62 -2.00 2.79
CA VAL A 213 -7.84 -0.84 2.38
C VAL A 213 -8.63 -0.14 1.29
N ILE A 214 -9.21 1.03 1.58
CA ILE A 214 -9.94 1.81 0.58
C ILE A 214 -8.94 2.41 -0.39
N SER A 215 -9.16 2.21 -1.69
CA SER A 215 -8.16 2.53 -2.70
C SER A 215 -8.70 3.42 -3.82
N HIS A 216 -7.82 4.28 -4.32
CA HIS A 216 -7.95 4.96 -5.60
C HIS A 216 -7.66 3.99 -6.77
N ARG A 217 -7.54 4.54 -7.96
CA ARG A 217 -7.05 3.87 -9.17
C ARG A 217 -5.83 4.62 -9.73
N SER A 218 -5.07 3.96 -10.64
CA SER A 218 -3.96 4.62 -11.37
C SER A 218 -4.44 5.82 -12.17
N GLY A 219 -5.60 5.74 -12.82
CA GLY A 219 -6.32 6.89 -13.38
C GLY A 219 -7.32 7.43 -12.36
N GLU A 220 -7.20 8.68 -11.96
CA GLU A 220 -8.01 9.32 -10.93
C GLU A 220 -8.50 10.71 -11.32
N THR A 221 -9.53 11.18 -10.59
CA THR A 221 -10.05 12.53 -10.64
C THR A 221 -9.96 13.18 -9.26
N GLU A 222 -10.35 14.45 -9.12
CA GLU A 222 -10.43 15.14 -7.83
C GLU A 222 -11.66 14.74 -6.98
N ASP A 223 -12.46 13.75 -7.39
CA ASP A 223 -13.54 13.18 -6.57
C ASP A 223 -12.99 12.66 -5.25
N THR A 224 -13.70 12.85 -4.16
CA THR A 224 -13.26 12.52 -2.79
C THR A 224 -14.11 11.45 -2.11
N THR A 225 -15.02 10.80 -2.84
CA THR A 225 -15.93 9.78 -2.31
C THR A 225 -15.22 8.69 -1.51
N ILE A 226 -14.04 8.24 -1.96
CA ILE A 226 -13.27 7.21 -1.25
C ILE A 226 -12.75 7.67 0.12
N ALA A 227 -12.51 8.96 0.32
CA ALA A 227 -12.12 9.49 1.64
C ALA A 227 -13.30 9.40 2.62
N ASP A 228 -14.51 9.80 2.19
CA ASP A 228 -15.74 9.66 2.99
C ASP A 228 -16.05 8.17 3.26
N LEU A 229 -15.89 7.29 2.25
CA LEU A 229 -16.10 5.85 2.39
C LEU A 229 -15.15 5.25 3.45
N ALA A 230 -13.87 5.60 3.42
CA ALA A 230 -12.88 5.09 4.36
C ALA A 230 -13.25 5.40 5.83
N VAL A 231 -13.74 6.62 6.08
CA VAL A 231 -14.16 7.03 7.42
C VAL A 231 -15.51 6.41 7.80
N ALA A 232 -16.50 6.46 6.90
CA ALA A 232 -17.86 5.97 7.16
C ALA A 232 -17.89 4.46 7.45
N THR A 233 -17.03 3.68 6.80
CA THR A 233 -16.93 2.23 7.01
C THR A 233 -15.96 1.83 8.12
N ARG A 234 -15.23 2.80 8.70
CA ARG A 234 -14.15 2.53 9.68
C ARG A 234 -13.09 1.57 9.15
N ALA A 235 -12.81 1.61 7.84
CA ALA A 235 -11.83 0.73 7.22
C ALA A 235 -10.43 0.85 7.84
N GLY A 236 -10.11 2.00 8.41
CA GLY A 236 -8.85 2.25 9.12
C GLY A 236 -7.66 2.53 8.20
N GLN A 237 -7.81 2.24 6.91
CA GLN A 237 -6.76 2.41 5.91
C GLN A 237 -7.31 3.02 4.62
N ILE A 238 -6.50 3.86 3.99
CA ILE A 238 -6.73 4.36 2.63
C ILE A 238 -5.41 4.38 1.87
N LYS A 239 -5.43 3.90 0.62
CA LYS A 239 -4.34 3.97 -0.35
C LYS A 239 -4.79 4.93 -1.45
N THR A 240 -4.21 6.14 -1.51
CA THR A 240 -4.68 7.18 -2.43
C THR A 240 -3.55 8.00 -3.05
N GLY A 241 -2.43 7.33 -3.34
CA GLY A 241 -1.29 7.94 -4.01
C GLY A 241 -0.39 8.75 -3.09
N SER A 242 0.37 9.66 -3.70
CA SER A 242 1.38 10.48 -3.04
C SER A 242 0.82 11.82 -2.54
N LEU A 243 1.72 12.64 -2.02
CA LEU A 243 1.47 14.03 -1.58
C LEU A 243 1.73 15.04 -2.72
N CYS A 244 1.58 14.56 -3.94
CA CYS A 244 1.74 15.29 -5.18
C CYS A 244 0.60 14.89 -6.12
N ARG A 245 0.28 15.74 -7.10
CA ARG A 245 -0.87 15.66 -8.03
C ARG A 245 -2.22 15.94 -7.35
N SER A 246 -3.00 16.85 -7.92
CA SER A 246 -4.22 17.38 -7.28
C SER A 246 -5.29 16.32 -7.06
N GLU A 247 -5.42 15.34 -7.96
CA GLU A 247 -6.36 14.24 -7.84
C GLU A 247 -6.04 13.30 -6.68
N ARG A 248 -4.79 13.26 -6.18
CA ARG A 248 -4.39 12.53 -4.97
C ARG A 248 -4.59 13.38 -3.72
N VAL A 249 -4.06 14.59 -3.76
CA VAL A 249 -4.11 15.54 -2.62
C VAL A 249 -5.55 15.91 -2.25
N ALA A 250 -6.49 15.91 -3.19
CA ALA A 250 -7.91 16.14 -2.93
C ALA A 250 -8.47 15.22 -1.83
N LYS A 251 -8.11 13.92 -1.83
CA LYS A 251 -8.56 12.92 -0.84
C LYS A 251 -7.96 13.22 0.54
N TYR A 252 -6.67 13.55 0.62
CA TYR A 252 -6.03 13.95 1.87
C TYR A 252 -6.65 15.22 2.44
N ASN A 253 -6.92 16.21 1.59
CA ASN A 253 -7.60 17.43 2.01
C ASN A 253 -9.04 17.17 2.50
N ARG A 254 -9.74 16.20 1.90
CA ARG A 254 -11.07 15.78 2.37
C ARG A 254 -10.97 15.15 3.75
N LEU A 255 -10.01 14.26 3.98
CA LEU A 255 -9.79 13.64 5.28
C LEU A 255 -9.44 14.67 6.37
N LEU A 256 -8.64 15.70 6.07
CA LEU A 256 -8.39 16.81 7.01
C LEU A 256 -9.68 17.55 7.40
N ARG A 257 -10.59 17.78 6.43
CA ARG A 257 -11.89 18.41 6.72
C ARG A 257 -12.77 17.53 7.57
N ILE A 258 -12.82 16.21 7.27
CA ILE A 258 -13.57 15.24 8.08
C ILE A 258 -13.03 15.20 9.51
N GLU A 259 -11.70 15.16 9.69
CA GLU A 259 -11.10 15.21 11.03
C GLU A 259 -11.50 16.48 11.78
N ALA A 260 -11.47 17.63 11.12
CA ALA A 260 -11.90 18.90 11.71
C ALA A 260 -13.40 18.93 12.06
N GLU A 261 -14.26 18.36 11.21
CA GLU A 261 -15.70 18.22 11.44
C GLU A 261 -16.01 17.30 12.63
N LEU A 262 -15.29 16.18 12.78
CA LEU A 262 -15.44 15.23 13.87
C LEU A 262 -14.86 15.74 15.20
N GLY A 263 -13.89 16.63 15.16
CA GLY A 263 -13.25 17.21 16.34
C GLY A 263 -12.69 16.13 17.28
N SER A 264 -13.13 16.14 18.54
CA SER A 264 -12.69 15.17 19.55
C SER A 264 -13.15 13.72 19.33
N GLN A 265 -14.05 13.48 18.39
CA GLN A 265 -14.50 12.13 18.01
C GLN A 265 -13.62 11.52 16.91
N ALA A 266 -12.76 12.30 16.30
CA ALA A 266 -11.83 11.79 15.31
C ALA A 266 -10.79 10.87 15.97
N VAL A 267 -10.60 9.68 15.37
CA VAL A 267 -9.60 8.71 15.81
C VAL A 267 -8.76 8.29 14.61
N TYR A 268 -7.46 8.52 14.67
CA TYR A 268 -6.53 8.00 13.69
C TYR A 268 -6.14 6.58 14.06
N ALA A 269 -6.30 5.64 13.13
CA ALA A 269 -6.11 4.22 13.41
C ALA A 269 -4.64 3.84 13.66
N GLY A 270 -3.69 4.52 13.01
CA GLY A 270 -2.26 4.24 13.18
C GLY A 270 -1.93 2.76 12.93
N ALA A 271 -1.05 2.20 13.75
CA ALA A 271 -0.64 0.79 13.66
C ALA A 271 -1.81 -0.20 13.88
N VAL A 272 -2.84 0.17 14.63
CA VAL A 272 -4.02 -0.69 14.89
C VAL A 272 -4.81 -0.94 13.61
N GLY A 273 -4.75 -0.02 12.65
CA GLY A 273 -5.38 -0.20 11.34
C GLY A 273 -4.84 -1.39 10.54
N LEU A 274 -3.60 -1.80 10.77
CA LEU A 274 -2.88 -2.86 10.06
C LEU A 274 -3.04 -4.26 10.69
N GLY A 275 -3.43 -4.33 11.95
CA GLY A 275 -3.62 -5.61 12.65
C GLY A 275 -4.90 -6.32 12.23
N PRO A 276 -5.14 -7.58 12.67
CA PRO A 276 -6.41 -8.26 12.45
C PRO A 276 -7.56 -7.44 13.02
N SER A 277 -8.70 -7.41 12.34
CA SER A 277 -9.90 -6.78 12.85
C SER A 277 -10.35 -7.55 14.11
N ARG A 278 -10.42 -6.89 15.26
CA ARG A 278 -10.85 -7.46 16.53
C ARG A 278 -12.29 -7.09 16.81
#